data_b48a029e3d85a993f1888b8675744dba
#
_entry.id   b48a029e3d85a993f1888b8675744dba
#
_cell.length_a   1.000
_cell.length_b   1.000
_cell.length_c   1.000
_cell.angle_alpha   90.00
_cell.angle_beta   90.00
_cell.angle_gamma   90.00
#
_symmetry.space_group_name_H-M   'P 1'
#
loop_
_entity.id
_entity.type
_entity.pdbx_description
1 polymer ?
#
loop_
_entity_poly.entity_id
_entity_poly.type
_entity_poly.pdbx_seq_one_letter_code
_entity_poly.pdbx_strand_id
1 'polypeptide(L)'
;MPSFCISHKEDVDGICSAALVKAAFDISKVILVDYANLISRLEKVETMFDKIEQLFICDLGLSKKNEQRFTELLQRIVSSGAEVIYIDHHDISKETLHALKKADVTVIRTIEECTSMQVYAKYKKKLPDHAAFFAAMGALTDYMENKPLASTIVSRFDRQFLMLESTALSYMISSSQHDDPFLLKIVETLARMKYPHDIKGGFDIAEKFAKKVAAAVESIKESVVILDNLAYAPSAVELSSSMVVNFVLGSSGKPAAMVYKAKEDVKSYVVSIRGSANCKVHLGRLTNDIASELGGSGGGHERACGAVIPKPNLQKFIETLNRNISDKSDE
;
A
#
# COMPACT_ATOMS: atom_id res chain seq x y z
N MET A 1 30.18 4.90 -8.53
CA MET A 1 29.26 6.00 -8.11
C MET A 1 28.19 5.39 -7.20
N PRO A 2 27.52 6.15 -6.33
CA PRO A 2 26.56 5.58 -5.38
C PRO A 2 25.26 5.13 -6.04
N SER A 3 24.70 4.00 -5.59
CA SER A 3 23.39 3.50 -5.98
C SER A 3 22.34 3.85 -4.90
N PHE A 4 21.15 4.28 -5.33
CA PHE A 4 20.06 4.68 -4.43
C PHE A 4 18.84 3.81 -4.65
N CYS A 5 18.04 3.66 -3.57
CA CYS A 5 16.74 3.00 -3.61
C CYS A 5 15.68 3.92 -3.02
N ILE A 6 14.62 4.20 -3.77
CA ILE A 6 13.41 4.86 -3.30
C ILE A 6 12.32 3.80 -3.20
N SER A 7 11.65 3.68 -2.06
CA SER A 7 10.61 2.67 -1.86
C SER A 7 9.47 3.18 -1.00
N HIS A 8 8.30 2.56 -1.15
CA HIS A 8 7.15 2.84 -0.31
C HIS A 8 7.43 2.51 1.16
N LYS A 9 6.93 3.34 2.09
CA LYS A 9 7.26 3.24 3.52
C LYS A 9 6.12 2.73 4.41
N GLU A 10 4.90 2.67 3.91
CA GLU A 10 3.72 2.50 4.75
C GLU A 10 3.28 1.04 4.89
N ASP A 11 3.91 0.12 4.13
CA ASP A 11 3.59 -1.30 4.17
C ASP A 11 4.81 -2.22 4.09
N VAL A 12 4.55 -3.50 4.24
CA VAL A 12 5.59 -4.55 4.27
C VAL A 12 6.20 -4.77 2.89
N ASP A 13 5.41 -4.65 1.81
CA ASP A 13 5.89 -4.91 0.45
C ASP A 13 6.96 -3.89 0.04
N GLY A 14 6.69 -2.60 0.26
CA GLY A 14 7.66 -1.54 -0.02
C GLY A 14 8.92 -1.64 0.85
N ILE A 15 8.78 -1.91 2.14
CA ILE A 15 9.93 -2.09 3.07
C ILE A 15 10.77 -3.33 2.70
N CYS A 16 10.13 -4.47 2.41
CA CYS A 16 10.84 -5.68 1.97
C CYS A 16 11.49 -5.49 0.60
N SER A 17 10.85 -4.77 -0.31
CA SER A 17 11.43 -4.42 -1.62
C SER A 17 12.73 -3.64 -1.46
N ALA A 18 12.72 -2.59 -0.62
CA ALA A 18 13.94 -1.82 -0.31
C ALA A 18 15.04 -2.68 0.31
N ALA A 19 14.67 -3.56 1.26
CA ALA A 19 15.61 -4.46 1.92
C ALA A 19 16.24 -5.46 0.94
N LEU A 20 15.44 -6.06 0.05
CA LEU A 20 15.91 -7.01 -0.96
C LEU A 20 16.81 -6.34 -2.01
N VAL A 21 16.45 -5.14 -2.48
CA VAL A 21 17.32 -4.35 -3.38
C VAL A 21 18.64 -4.03 -2.69
N LYS A 22 18.60 -3.58 -1.41
CA LYS A 22 19.80 -3.29 -0.65
C LYS A 22 20.68 -4.52 -0.40
N ALA A 23 20.08 -5.68 -0.23
CA ALA A 23 20.82 -6.95 -0.07
C ALA A 23 21.44 -7.44 -1.38
N ALA A 24 20.82 -7.15 -2.54
CA ALA A 24 21.29 -7.57 -3.84
C ALA A 24 22.34 -6.62 -4.45
N PHE A 25 22.37 -5.36 -3.99
CA PHE A 25 23.21 -4.29 -4.53
C PHE A 25 23.83 -3.44 -3.42
N ASP A 26 24.94 -2.80 -3.71
CA ASP A 26 25.59 -1.84 -2.80
C ASP A 26 24.82 -0.51 -2.80
N ILE A 27 23.68 -0.49 -2.11
CA ILE A 27 22.84 0.70 -2.01
C ILE A 27 23.38 1.64 -0.94
N SER A 28 23.92 2.76 -1.38
CA SER A 28 24.49 3.79 -0.52
C SER A 28 23.42 4.54 0.28
N LYS A 29 22.20 4.69 -0.27
CA LYS A 29 21.11 5.41 0.37
C LYS A 29 19.74 4.81 0.03
N VAL A 30 18.98 4.50 1.06
CA VAL A 30 17.55 4.19 0.95
C VAL A 30 16.74 5.42 1.34
N ILE A 31 15.74 5.76 0.53
CA ILE A 31 14.80 6.87 0.73
C ILE A 31 13.41 6.27 0.78
N LEU A 32 12.79 6.34 1.93
CA LEU A 32 11.43 5.84 2.15
C LEU A 32 10.44 6.99 1.95
N VAL A 33 9.40 6.73 1.15
CA VAL A 33 8.41 7.76 0.76
C VAL A 33 6.99 7.21 0.86
N ASP A 34 6.05 8.10 1.11
CA ASP A 34 4.62 7.87 0.87
C ASP A 34 4.22 8.38 -0.52
N TYR A 35 3.04 7.98 -1.00
CA TYR A 35 2.55 8.38 -2.33
C TYR A 35 2.42 9.90 -2.50
N ALA A 36 2.09 10.64 -1.42
CA ALA A 36 1.91 12.09 -1.48
C ALA A 36 3.24 12.81 -1.70
N ASN A 37 4.34 12.25 -1.19
CA ASN A 37 5.67 12.88 -1.21
C ASN A 37 6.59 12.36 -2.33
N LEU A 38 6.16 11.37 -3.13
CA LEU A 38 6.98 10.75 -4.17
C LEU A 38 7.63 11.78 -5.11
N ILE A 39 6.82 12.64 -5.73
CA ILE A 39 7.31 13.62 -6.70
C ILE A 39 8.29 14.60 -6.07
N SER A 40 7.95 15.15 -4.91
CA SER A 40 8.83 16.11 -4.22
C SER A 40 10.15 15.48 -3.75
N ARG A 41 10.15 14.19 -3.43
CA ARG A 41 11.36 13.45 -3.07
C ARG A 41 12.22 13.15 -4.29
N LEU A 42 11.60 12.76 -5.41
CA LEU A 42 12.32 12.60 -6.68
C LEU A 42 12.97 13.92 -7.16
N GLU A 43 12.27 15.05 -7.04
CA GLU A 43 12.84 16.37 -7.34
C GLU A 43 14.07 16.69 -6.48
N LYS A 44 14.05 16.35 -5.20
CA LYS A 44 15.22 16.48 -4.31
C LYS A 44 16.35 15.55 -4.72
N VAL A 45 16.05 14.32 -5.11
CA VAL A 45 17.04 13.36 -5.60
C VAL A 45 17.64 13.86 -6.90
N GLU A 46 16.85 14.46 -7.82
CA GLU A 46 17.33 15.05 -9.08
C GLU A 46 18.50 16.06 -8.86
N THR A 47 18.45 16.85 -7.80
CA THR A 47 19.54 17.80 -7.47
C THR A 47 20.85 17.11 -7.06
N MET A 48 20.84 15.77 -6.87
CA MET A 48 22.00 14.96 -6.47
C MET A 48 22.53 14.09 -7.61
N PHE A 49 21.94 14.17 -8.81
CA PHE A 49 22.14 13.18 -9.89
C PHE A 49 23.52 13.14 -10.54
N ASP A 50 24.28 14.21 -10.53
CA ASP A 50 25.66 14.19 -11.03
C ASP A 50 26.55 13.12 -10.35
N LYS A 51 25.97 12.39 -9.39
CA LYS A 51 26.67 11.45 -8.51
C LYS A 51 25.98 10.09 -8.37
N ILE A 52 24.89 9.81 -9.10
CA ILE A 52 24.15 8.53 -8.97
C ILE A 52 24.49 7.64 -10.17
N GLU A 53 24.86 6.39 -9.89
CA GLU A 53 25.06 5.35 -10.91
C GLU A 53 23.76 4.61 -11.20
N GLN A 54 23.06 4.19 -10.15
CA GLN A 54 21.82 3.44 -10.27
C GLN A 54 20.74 4.00 -9.33
N LEU A 55 19.50 4.08 -9.81
CA LEU A 55 18.34 4.44 -9.03
C LEU A 55 17.29 3.33 -9.15
N PHE A 56 17.02 2.67 -8.04
CA PHE A 56 15.89 1.73 -7.90
C PHE A 56 14.70 2.48 -7.35
N ILE A 57 13.52 2.26 -7.93
CA ILE A 57 12.24 2.79 -7.46
C ILE A 57 11.30 1.61 -7.30
N CYS A 58 10.82 1.34 -6.07
CA CYS A 58 10.07 0.15 -5.73
C CYS A 58 8.74 0.49 -5.09
N ASP A 59 7.67 -0.19 -5.53
CA ASP A 59 6.37 -0.20 -4.87
C ASP A 59 5.73 1.19 -4.72
N LEU A 60 5.75 1.96 -5.80
CA LEU A 60 5.28 3.35 -5.81
C LEU A 60 4.29 3.57 -6.95
N GLY A 61 3.03 3.24 -6.68
CA GLY A 61 1.91 3.50 -7.59
C GLY A 61 1.73 4.99 -7.89
N LEU A 62 1.27 5.29 -9.09
CA LEU A 62 1.12 6.65 -9.59
C LEU A 62 -0.35 7.06 -9.70
N SER A 63 -0.69 8.22 -9.17
CA SER A 63 -1.95 8.87 -9.55
C SER A 63 -1.84 9.47 -10.95
N LYS A 64 -2.92 9.45 -11.73
CA LYS A 64 -2.94 9.98 -13.12
C LYS A 64 -2.33 11.38 -13.24
N LYS A 65 -2.56 12.26 -12.27
CA LYS A 65 -2.01 13.63 -12.26
C LYS A 65 -0.49 13.68 -12.10
N ASN A 66 0.11 12.63 -11.55
CA ASN A 66 1.55 12.57 -11.27
C ASN A 66 2.33 11.79 -12.34
N GLU A 67 1.67 11.02 -13.20
CA GLU A 67 2.31 10.16 -14.19
C GLU A 67 3.23 10.94 -15.14
N GLN A 68 2.76 12.07 -15.67
CA GLN A 68 3.55 12.89 -16.57
C GLN A 68 4.79 13.44 -15.85
N ARG A 69 4.62 14.05 -14.68
CA ARG A 69 5.73 14.63 -13.92
C ARG A 69 6.75 13.58 -13.49
N PHE A 70 6.29 12.41 -13.08
CA PHE A 70 7.14 11.26 -12.77
C PHE A 70 8.01 10.87 -13.98
N THR A 71 7.40 10.70 -15.15
CA THR A 71 8.11 10.34 -16.37
C THR A 71 9.17 11.38 -16.77
N GLU A 72 8.82 12.68 -16.71
CA GLU A 72 9.75 13.77 -17.00
C GLU A 72 10.96 13.77 -16.04
N LEU A 73 10.71 13.52 -14.74
CA LEU A 73 11.78 13.41 -13.74
C LEU A 73 12.72 12.24 -14.07
N LEU A 74 12.18 11.05 -14.31
CA LEU A 74 13.00 9.88 -14.62
C LEU A 74 13.77 10.05 -15.93
N GLN A 75 13.19 10.68 -16.95
CA GLN A 75 13.88 10.98 -18.19
C GLN A 75 15.11 11.88 -17.97
N ARG A 76 14.98 12.91 -17.11
CA ARG A 76 16.12 13.77 -16.78
C ARG A 76 17.22 13.03 -16.02
N ILE A 77 16.80 12.13 -15.09
CA ILE A 77 17.73 11.29 -14.34
C ILE A 77 18.53 10.38 -15.27
N VAL A 78 17.85 9.68 -16.19
CA VAL A 78 18.52 8.85 -17.19
C VAL A 78 19.43 9.69 -18.08
N SER A 79 18.98 10.88 -18.50
CA SER A 79 19.79 11.81 -19.32
C SER A 79 21.06 12.31 -18.62
N SER A 80 21.13 12.27 -17.30
CA SER A 80 22.35 12.58 -16.53
C SER A 80 23.32 11.39 -16.41
N GLY A 81 22.96 10.24 -17.01
CA GLY A 81 23.82 9.04 -17.06
C GLY A 81 23.52 7.99 -16.00
N ALA A 82 22.48 8.16 -15.19
CA ALA A 82 22.05 7.16 -14.20
C ALA A 82 21.23 6.04 -14.84
N GLU A 83 21.47 4.78 -14.44
CA GLU A 83 20.58 3.67 -14.74
C GLU A 83 19.36 3.74 -13.81
N VAL A 84 18.15 3.79 -14.36
CA VAL A 84 16.90 3.84 -13.57
C VAL A 84 16.14 2.53 -13.74
N ILE A 85 15.79 1.90 -12.61
CA ILE A 85 15.04 0.65 -12.54
C ILE A 85 13.76 0.91 -11.73
N TYR A 86 12.60 0.81 -12.39
CA TYR A 86 11.29 0.93 -11.77
C TYR A 86 10.65 -0.45 -11.62
N ILE A 87 10.36 -0.86 -10.38
CA ILE A 87 9.79 -2.17 -10.03
C ILE A 87 8.50 -1.93 -9.27
N ASP A 88 7.37 -2.39 -9.84
CA ASP A 88 6.07 -2.08 -9.27
C ASP A 88 4.99 -3.08 -9.71
N HIS A 89 3.89 -3.17 -8.96
CA HIS A 89 2.74 -4.00 -9.30
C HIS A 89 1.44 -3.19 -9.49
N HIS A 90 1.45 -1.91 -9.16
CA HIS A 90 0.29 -1.03 -9.28
C HIS A 90 -0.11 -0.77 -10.73
N ASP A 91 -1.38 -0.39 -10.93
CA ASP A 91 -1.83 0.05 -12.25
C ASP A 91 -1.17 1.37 -12.65
N ILE A 92 -0.71 1.39 -13.89
CA ILE A 92 -0.12 2.56 -14.54
C ILE A 92 -0.63 2.62 -15.99
N SER A 93 -0.82 3.81 -16.53
CA SER A 93 -1.33 3.97 -17.89
C SER A 93 -0.37 3.38 -18.94
N LYS A 94 -0.93 2.91 -20.06
CA LYS A 94 -0.12 2.38 -21.18
C LYS A 94 0.79 3.46 -21.75
N GLU A 95 0.31 4.70 -21.77
CA GLU A 95 1.03 5.89 -22.20
C GLU A 95 2.26 6.13 -21.34
N THR A 96 2.12 6.07 -20.02
CA THR A 96 3.22 6.23 -19.07
C THR A 96 4.23 5.08 -19.19
N LEU A 97 3.77 3.83 -19.33
CA LEU A 97 4.66 2.68 -19.56
C LEU A 97 5.48 2.85 -20.85
N HIS A 98 4.84 3.34 -21.93
CA HIS A 98 5.53 3.60 -23.18
C HIS A 98 6.56 4.72 -23.02
N ALA A 99 6.19 5.80 -22.34
CA ALA A 99 7.07 6.95 -22.12
C ALA A 99 8.29 6.57 -21.24
N LEU A 100 8.12 5.77 -20.18
CA LEU A 100 9.23 5.26 -19.37
C LEU A 100 10.20 4.41 -20.19
N LYS A 101 9.70 3.50 -21.02
CA LYS A 101 10.54 2.68 -21.90
C LYS A 101 11.29 3.52 -22.93
N LYS A 102 10.62 4.55 -23.50
CA LYS A 102 11.25 5.49 -24.43
C LYS A 102 12.34 6.34 -23.77
N ALA A 103 12.24 6.55 -22.47
CA ALA A 103 13.23 7.26 -21.66
C ALA A 103 14.34 6.33 -21.13
N ASP A 104 14.50 5.12 -21.67
CA ASP A 104 15.47 4.10 -21.26
C ASP A 104 15.39 3.70 -19.78
N VAL A 105 14.20 3.82 -19.16
CA VAL A 105 13.94 3.29 -17.83
C VAL A 105 13.70 1.79 -17.93
N THR A 106 14.44 1.00 -17.16
CA THR A 106 14.17 -0.43 -16.99
C THR A 106 12.91 -0.63 -16.15
N VAL A 107 11.83 -1.11 -16.76
CA VAL A 107 10.55 -1.36 -16.08
C VAL A 107 10.39 -2.85 -15.83
N ILE A 108 10.30 -3.25 -14.56
CA ILE A 108 9.96 -4.60 -14.10
C ILE A 108 8.57 -4.49 -13.48
N ARG A 109 7.54 -5.00 -14.17
CA ARG A 109 6.17 -4.83 -13.72
C ARG A 109 5.26 -5.99 -14.13
N THR A 110 4.52 -6.49 -13.15
CA THR A 110 3.37 -7.35 -13.34
C THR A 110 2.34 -7.11 -12.23
N ILE A 111 1.06 -7.24 -12.53
CA ILE A 111 -0.04 -7.22 -11.55
C ILE A 111 -0.27 -8.58 -10.89
N GLU A 112 0.49 -9.61 -11.32
CA GLU A 112 0.34 -10.98 -10.82
C GLU A 112 1.25 -11.29 -9.62
N GLU A 113 2.14 -10.38 -9.25
CA GLU A 113 3.02 -10.55 -8.09
C GLU A 113 3.30 -9.19 -7.44
N CYS A 114 3.36 -9.13 -6.12
CA CYS A 114 3.73 -7.93 -5.39
C CYS A 114 5.18 -7.49 -5.70
N THR A 115 5.54 -6.29 -5.35
CA THR A 115 6.84 -5.71 -5.74
C THR A 115 8.02 -6.46 -5.14
N SER A 116 7.99 -6.83 -3.86
CA SER A 116 9.07 -7.60 -3.22
C SER A 116 9.26 -8.96 -3.86
N MET A 117 8.18 -9.60 -4.31
CA MET A 117 8.26 -10.87 -5.05
C MET A 117 8.91 -10.67 -6.41
N GLN A 118 8.61 -9.58 -7.13
CA GLN A 118 9.25 -9.23 -8.39
C GLN A 118 10.74 -8.94 -8.22
N VAL A 119 11.12 -8.21 -7.16
CA VAL A 119 12.54 -7.95 -6.79
C VAL A 119 13.26 -9.28 -6.56
N TYR A 120 12.69 -10.16 -5.71
CA TYR A 120 13.27 -11.47 -5.44
C TYR A 120 13.42 -12.29 -6.71
N ALA A 121 12.38 -12.42 -7.52
CA ALA A 121 12.40 -13.20 -8.75
C ALA A 121 13.49 -12.72 -9.72
N LYS A 122 13.61 -11.41 -9.90
CA LYS A 122 14.57 -10.79 -10.79
C LYS A 122 16.01 -10.97 -10.33
N TYR A 123 16.25 -10.84 -9.02
CA TYR A 123 17.59 -10.75 -8.46
C TYR A 123 17.99 -11.95 -7.59
N LYS A 124 17.23 -13.07 -7.60
CA LYS A 124 17.50 -14.26 -6.79
C LYS A 124 18.92 -14.82 -6.86
N LYS A 125 19.61 -14.63 -7.99
CA LYS A 125 21.01 -15.05 -8.14
C LYS A 125 22.02 -14.21 -7.34
N LYS A 126 21.60 -13.01 -6.92
CA LYS A 126 22.40 -12.08 -6.09
C LYS A 126 21.96 -12.12 -4.61
N LEU A 127 20.89 -12.83 -4.31
CA LEU A 127 20.29 -12.92 -2.99
C LEU A 127 20.51 -14.31 -2.39
N PRO A 128 20.69 -14.43 -1.07
CA PRO A 128 20.71 -15.73 -0.43
C PRO A 128 19.28 -16.34 -0.44
N ASP A 129 19.18 -17.67 -0.33
CA ASP A 129 17.89 -18.39 -0.38
C ASP A 129 16.88 -17.88 0.65
N HIS A 130 17.36 -17.44 1.81
CA HIS A 130 16.54 -16.88 2.88
C HIS A 130 15.80 -15.59 2.47
N ALA A 131 16.27 -14.86 1.49
CA ALA A 131 15.61 -13.65 0.96
C ALA A 131 14.18 -13.92 0.46
N ALA A 132 13.89 -15.17 0.06
CA ALA A 132 12.55 -15.61 -0.31
C ALA A 132 11.51 -15.39 0.80
N PHE A 133 11.92 -15.45 2.08
CA PHE A 133 11.05 -15.23 3.22
C PHE A 133 10.50 -13.79 3.25
N PHE A 134 11.34 -12.80 3.00
CA PHE A 134 10.94 -11.40 2.98
C PHE A 134 10.02 -11.07 1.80
N ALA A 135 10.26 -11.70 0.63
CA ALA A 135 9.34 -11.59 -0.48
C ALA A 135 7.96 -12.22 -0.17
N ALA A 136 7.97 -13.36 0.53
CA ALA A 136 6.73 -14.01 0.98
C ALA A 136 5.97 -13.15 2.02
N MET A 137 6.67 -12.41 2.89
CA MET A 137 6.04 -11.47 3.82
C MET A 137 5.30 -10.34 3.08
N GLY A 138 5.91 -9.74 2.06
CA GLY A 138 5.25 -8.73 1.22
C GLY A 138 4.02 -9.31 0.52
N ALA A 139 4.15 -10.47 -0.12
CA ALA A 139 3.02 -11.12 -0.79
C ALA A 139 1.85 -11.44 0.15
N LEU A 140 2.14 -11.88 1.39
CA LEU A 140 1.11 -12.17 2.39
C LEU A 140 0.38 -10.91 2.84
N THR A 141 1.09 -9.81 3.07
CA THR A 141 0.49 -8.55 3.54
C THR A 141 -0.25 -7.78 2.46
N ASP A 142 0.12 -8.00 1.20
CA ASP A 142 -0.56 -7.47 0.01
C ASP A 142 -1.75 -8.34 -0.47
N TYR A 143 -2.06 -9.41 0.26
CA TYR A 143 -3.10 -10.38 -0.11
C TYR A 143 -2.86 -11.03 -1.48
N MET A 144 -1.60 -11.19 -1.86
CA MET A 144 -1.16 -11.78 -3.12
C MET A 144 -0.50 -13.15 -2.94
N GLU A 145 -0.62 -13.77 -1.77
CA GLU A 145 -0.02 -15.07 -1.45
C GLU A 145 -0.52 -16.24 -2.33
N ASN A 146 -1.68 -16.05 -2.97
CA ASN A 146 -2.27 -17.04 -3.88
C ASN A 146 -1.83 -16.86 -5.35
N LYS A 147 -1.01 -15.88 -5.64
CA LYS A 147 -0.46 -15.65 -6.98
C LYS A 147 0.57 -16.72 -7.34
N PRO A 148 0.84 -16.97 -8.64
CA PRO A 148 1.57 -18.17 -9.07
C PRO A 148 2.95 -18.36 -8.43
N LEU A 149 3.80 -17.32 -8.44
CA LEU A 149 5.12 -17.40 -7.83
C LEU A 149 5.03 -17.31 -6.31
N ALA A 150 4.22 -16.38 -5.79
CA ALA A 150 4.04 -16.17 -4.37
C ALA A 150 3.56 -17.45 -3.66
N SER A 151 2.57 -18.17 -4.20
CA SER A 151 2.07 -19.42 -3.62
C SER A 151 3.15 -20.49 -3.51
N THR A 152 4.00 -20.61 -4.54
CA THR A 152 5.14 -21.53 -4.54
C THR A 152 6.17 -21.16 -3.47
N ILE A 153 6.46 -19.87 -3.31
CA ILE A 153 7.45 -19.39 -2.33
C ILE A 153 6.89 -19.46 -0.91
N VAL A 154 5.66 -19.00 -0.67
CA VAL A 154 4.98 -19.04 0.64
C VAL A 154 4.89 -20.47 1.18
N SER A 155 4.60 -21.46 0.33
CA SER A 155 4.49 -22.87 0.73
C SER A 155 5.80 -23.50 1.24
N ARG A 156 6.95 -22.83 1.05
CA ARG A 156 8.25 -23.29 1.54
C ARG A 156 8.46 -23.03 3.04
N PHE A 157 7.64 -22.18 3.65
CA PHE A 157 7.80 -21.71 5.01
C PHE A 157 6.67 -22.19 5.91
N ASP A 158 6.98 -22.32 7.21
CA ASP A 158 5.93 -22.50 8.21
C ASP A 158 4.96 -21.32 8.18
N ARG A 159 3.68 -21.62 7.99
CA ARG A 159 2.66 -20.58 7.81
C ARG A 159 2.50 -19.71 9.06
N GLN A 160 2.55 -20.30 10.25
CA GLN A 160 2.33 -19.55 11.50
C GLN A 160 3.49 -18.59 11.75
N PHE A 161 4.72 -19.06 11.51
CA PHE A 161 5.91 -18.21 11.65
C PHE A 161 5.91 -17.07 10.61
N LEU A 162 5.59 -17.35 9.35
CA LEU A 162 5.49 -16.32 8.32
C LEU A 162 4.42 -15.27 8.67
N MET A 163 3.24 -15.69 9.15
CA MET A 163 2.18 -14.79 9.59
C MET A 163 2.59 -13.94 10.80
N LEU A 164 3.27 -14.55 11.78
CA LEU A 164 3.76 -13.84 12.96
C LEU A 164 4.71 -12.70 12.56
N GLU A 165 5.73 -13.02 11.78
CA GLU A 165 6.76 -12.05 11.38
C GLU A 165 6.17 -10.95 10.47
N SER A 166 5.30 -11.32 9.53
CA SER A 166 4.63 -10.38 8.62
C SER A 166 3.72 -9.41 9.39
N THR A 167 2.92 -9.94 10.31
CA THR A 167 2.00 -9.13 11.12
C THR A 167 2.76 -8.21 12.08
N ALA A 168 3.78 -8.75 12.75
CA ALA A 168 4.62 -7.95 13.65
C ALA A 168 5.30 -6.80 12.88
N LEU A 169 5.85 -7.08 11.70
CA LEU A 169 6.47 -6.06 10.85
C LEU A 169 5.44 -5.01 10.39
N SER A 170 4.27 -5.43 9.93
CA SER A 170 3.17 -4.52 9.54
C SER A 170 2.78 -3.59 10.70
N TYR A 171 2.73 -4.09 11.93
CA TYR A 171 2.40 -3.30 13.11
C TYR A 171 3.53 -2.35 13.52
N MET A 172 4.79 -2.76 13.38
CA MET A 172 5.94 -1.87 13.57
C MET A 172 5.89 -0.69 12.59
N ILE A 173 5.65 -0.96 11.31
CA ILE A 173 5.55 0.04 10.25
C ILE A 173 4.38 0.99 10.53
N SER A 174 3.18 0.44 10.77
CA SER A 174 1.97 1.23 11.02
C SER A 174 2.09 2.13 12.26
N SER A 175 2.80 1.68 13.29
CA SER A 175 3.07 2.47 14.51
C SER A 175 4.12 3.55 14.31
N SER A 176 4.97 3.43 13.29
CA SER A 176 6.19 4.24 13.11
C SER A 176 6.22 5.03 11.80
N GLN A 177 5.07 5.31 11.18
CA GLN A 177 4.99 5.98 9.86
C GLN A 177 5.70 7.35 9.80
N HIS A 178 5.89 8.01 10.94
CA HIS A 178 6.57 9.30 11.07
C HIS A 178 7.99 9.18 11.64
N ASP A 179 8.47 7.96 11.90
CA ASP A 179 9.82 7.68 12.42
C ASP A 179 10.70 7.08 11.29
N ASP A 180 11.08 7.92 10.32
CA ASP A 180 11.93 7.49 9.22
C ASP A 180 13.24 6.81 9.69
N PRO A 181 13.93 7.25 10.78
CA PRO A 181 15.08 6.52 11.32
C PRO A 181 14.78 5.08 11.75
N PHE A 182 13.64 4.83 12.37
CA PHE A 182 13.24 3.47 12.77
C PHE A 182 12.86 2.63 11.55
N LEU A 183 12.13 3.18 10.58
CA LEU A 183 11.81 2.49 9.33
C LEU A 183 13.08 2.13 8.55
N LEU A 184 14.07 3.02 8.47
CA LEU A 184 15.37 2.71 7.86
C LEU A 184 16.12 1.61 8.63
N LYS A 185 16.05 1.59 9.96
CA LYS A 185 16.61 0.50 10.78
C LYS A 185 15.94 -0.84 10.47
N ILE A 186 14.64 -0.85 10.21
CA ILE A 186 13.94 -2.06 9.73
C ILE A 186 14.57 -2.53 8.42
N VAL A 187 14.63 -1.66 7.41
CA VAL A 187 15.23 -2.00 6.11
C VAL A 187 16.66 -2.55 6.26
N GLU A 188 17.50 -1.91 7.07
CA GLU A 188 18.87 -2.36 7.32
C GLU A 188 18.93 -3.75 7.98
N THR A 189 18.00 -4.03 8.89
CA THR A 189 17.93 -5.32 9.58
C THR A 189 17.54 -6.43 8.61
N LEU A 190 16.48 -6.21 7.83
CA LEU A 190 16.01 -7.18 6.85
C LEU A 190 17.02 -7.38 5.70
N ALA A 191 17.73 -6.32 5.26
CA ALA A 191 18.79 -6.42 4.24
C ALA A 191 19.97 -7.30 4.68
N ARG A 192 20.18 -7.42 5.99
CA ARG A 192 21.15 -8.37 6.58
C ARG A 192 20.58 -9.76 6.78
N MET A 193 19.44 -10.07 6.18
CA MET A 193 18.72 -11.34 6.33
C MET A 193 18.34 -11.70 7.77
N LYS A 194 18.13 -10.69 8.62
CA LYS A 194 17.60 -10.84 9.97
C LYS A 194 16.08 -10.68 9.97
N TYR A 195 15.42 -11.39 10.86
CA TYR A 195 13.97 -11.37 10.97
C TYR A 195 13.44 -10.09 11.66
N PRO A 196 12.15 -9.76 11.53
CA PRO A 196 11.52 -8.69 12.30
C PRO A 196 11.71 -8.82 13.83
N HIS A 197 11.70 -10.04 14.40
CA HIS A 197 11.95 -10.24 15.82
C HIS A 197 13.39 -9.87 16.27
N ASP A 198 14.35 -9.81 15.34
CA ASP A 198 15.72 -9.34 15.65
C ASP A 198 15.81 -7.79 15.77
N ILE A 199 14.75 -7.07 15.42
CA ILE A 199 14.71 -5.62 15.52
C ILE A 199 14.55 -5.22 16.99
N LYS A 200 15.60 -4.68 17.59
CA LYS A 200 15.57 -4.28 19.00
C LYS A 200 14.40 -3.35 19.32
N GLY A 201 13.50 -3.79 20.20
CA GLY A 201 12.28 -3.09 20.60
C GLY A 201 11.13 -3.18 19.58
N GLY A 202 11.31 -3.91 18.46
CA GLY A 202 10.31 -4.04 17.42
C GLY A 202 9.06 -4.75 17.90
N PHE A 203 9.19 -5.88 18.56
CA PHE A 203 8.04 -6.64 19.09
C PHE A 203 7.30 -5.89 20.19
N ASP A 204 7.97 -5.08 21.00
CA ASP A 204 7.30 -4.21 21.99
C ASP A 204 6.40 -3.16 21.30
N ILE A 205 6.88 -2.61 20.17
CA ILE A 205 6.10 -1.69 19.33
C ILE A 205 4.91 -2.41 18.71
N ALA A 206 5.13 -3.61 18.14
CA ALA A 206 4.08 -4.43 17.54
C ALA A 206 3.02 -4.84 18.58
N GLU A 207 3.41 -5.23 19.79
CA GLU A 207 2.49 -5.57 20.90
C GLU A 207 1.61 -4.36 21.28
N LYS A 208 2.21 -3.19 21.45
CA LYS A 208 1.44 -1.96 21.76
C LYS A 208 0.44 -1.64 20.66
N PHE A 209 0.84 -1.81 19.40
CA PHE A 209 -0.07 -1.60 18.27
C PHE A 209 -1.17 -2.67 18.21
N ALA A 210 -0.85 -3.93 18.47
CA ALA A 210 -1.83 -5.01 18.55
C ALA A 210 -2.91 -4.75 19.61
N LYS A 211 -2.54 -4.19 20.77
CA LYS A 211 -3.49 -3.76 21.81
C LYS A 211 -4.42 -2.64 21.31
N LYS A 212 -3.89 -1.67 20.55
CA LYS A 212 -4.73 -0.63 19.90
C LYS A 212 -5.70 -1.25 18.89
N VAL A 213 -5.25 -2.21 18.09
CA VAL A 213 -6.10 -2.95 17.13
C VAL A 213 -7.21 -3.68 17.88
N ALA A 214 -6.90 -4.42 18.93
CA ALA A 214 -7.90 -5.14 19.73
C ALA A 214 -8.94 -4.19 20.34
N ALA A 215 -8.51 -3.07 20.93
CA ALA A 215 -9.41 -2.06 21.49
C ALA A 215 -10.31 -1.44 20.39
N ALA A 216 -9.76 -1.21 19.19
CA ALA A 216 -10.54 -0.71 18.06
C ALA A 216 -11.61 -1.70 17.61
N VAL A 217 -11.29 -2.99 17.55
CA VAL A 217 -12.24 -4.05 17.17
C VAL A 217 -13.41 -4.09 18.18
N GLU A 218 -13.14 -3.99 19.50
CA GLU A 218 -14.21 -3.94 20.50
C GLU A 218 -15.08 -2.68 20.36
N SER A 219 -14.49 -1.52 20.17
CA SER A 219 -15.22 -0.27 19.93
C SER A 219 -16.10 -0.32 18.67
N ILE A 220 -15.62 -0.97 17.62
CA ILE A 220 -16.40 -1.14 16.38
C ILE A 220 -17.62 -2.01 16.61
N LYS A 221 -17.53 -3.11 17.37
CA LYS A 221 -18.66 -3.98 17.68
C LYS A 221 -19.82 -3.23 18.33
N GLU A 222 -19.53 -2.20 19.13
CA GLU A 222 -20.55 -1.39 19.81
C GLU A 222 -21.15 -0.30 18.90
N SER A 223 -20.44 0.13 17.87
CA SER A 223 -20.79 1.29 17.03
C SER A 223 -21.21 0.93 15.62
N VAL A 224 -21.03 -0.32 15.19
CA VAL A 224 -21.38 -0.74 13.84
C VAL A 224 -22.89 -0.76 13.62
N VAL A 225 -23.32 -0.15 12.51
CA VAL A 225 -24.68 -0.24 12.00
C VAL A 225 -24.69 -1.15 10.79
N ILE A 226 -25.58 -2.14 10.81
CA ILE A 226 -25.70 -3.15 9.74
C ILE A 226 -26.98 -2.88 8.97
N LEU A 227 -26.83 -2.63 7.66
CA LEU A 227 -27.92 -2.50 6.69
C LEU A 227 -27.98 -3.79 5.82
N ASP A 228 -28.85 -3.79 4.83
CA ASP A 228 -29.04 -4.97 3.97
C ASP A 228 -27.76 -5.39 3.26
N ASN A 229 -27.05 -4.45 2.61
CA ASN A 229 -25.86 -4.72 1.81
C ASN A 229 -24.60 -3.99 2.28
N LEU A 230 -24.73 -3.12 3.28
CA LEU A 230 -23.66 -2.28 3.78
C LEU A 230 -23.61 -2.33 5.31
N ALA A 231 -22.41 -2.52 5.87
CA ALA A 231 -22.16 -2.22 7.27
C ALA A 231 -21.33 -0.94 7.38
N TYR A 232 -21.63 -0.08 8.37
CA TYR A 232 -20.85 1.13 8.55
C TYR A 232 -20.63 1.50 10.01
N ALA A 233 -19.55 2.24 10.26
CA ALA A 233 -19.21 2.74 11.60
C ALA A 233 -18.47 4.09 11.51
N PRO A 234 -18.53 4.93 12.57
CA PRO A 234 -17.62 6.05 12.70
C PRO A 234 -16.19 5.54 12.94
N SER A 235 -15.19 6.17 12.31
CA SER A 235 -13.79 5.90 12.60
C SER A 235 -13.32 6.80 13.74
N ALA A 236 -13.65 6.43 14.95
CA ALA A 236 -13.30 7.19 16.17
C ALA A 236 -11.97 6.75 16.80
N VAL A 237 -11.33 5.72 16.24
CA VAL A 237 -10.11 5.10 16.79
C VAL A 237 -8.83 5.68 16.19
N GLU A 238 -7.73 5.56 16.91
CA GLU A 238 -6.37 5.98 16.48
C GLU A 238 -5.74 5.05 15.42
N LEU A 239 -6.56 4.44 14.56
CA LEU A 239 -6.11 3.60 13.46
C LEU A 239 -6.47 4.25 12.13
N SER A 240 -5.80 3.81 11.06
CA SER A 240 -6.16 4.23 9.72
C SER A 240 -7.56 3.76 9.36
N SER A 241 -8.34 4.62 8.68
CA SER A 241 -9.70 4.26 8.24
C SER A 241 -9.70 3.02 7.32
N SER A 242 -8.62 2.79 6.55
CA SER A 242 -8.49 1.60 5.71
C SER A 242 -8.31 0.31 6.51
N MET A 243 -7.69 0.35 7.68
CA MET A 243 -7.62 -0.80 8.58
C MET A 243 -8.96 -1.04 9.28
N VAL A 244 -9.58 0.02 9.80
CA VAL A 244 -10.87 -0.05 10.51
C VAL A 244 -11.97 -0.61 9.62
N VAL A 245 -12.06 -0.18 8.35
CA VAL A 245 -13.09 -0.67 7.43
C VAL A 245 -12.96 -2.16 7.11
N ASN A 246 -11.75 -2.70 7.10
CA ASN A 246 -11.55 -4.15 6.93
C ASN A 246 -12.08 -4.95 8.12
N PHE A 247 -11.98 -4.42 9.35
CA PHE A 247 -12.58 -5.05 10.52
C PHE A 247 -14.11 -5.03 10.46
N VAL A 248 -14.71 -3.88 10.07
CA VAL A 248 -16.15 -3.78 9.86
C VAL A 248 -16.62 -4.78 8.78
N LEU A 249 -15.90 -4.88 7.67
CA LEU A 249 -16.23 -5.82 6.61
C LEU A 249 -16.16 -7.28 7.09
N GLY A 250 -15.07 -7.66 7.74
CA GLY A 250 -14.86 -9.03 8.22
C GLY A 250 -15.85 -9.46 9.30
N SER A 251 -16.28 -8.52 10.17
CA SER A 251 -17.23 -8.82 11.26
C SER A 251 -18.69 -8.82 10.83
N SER A 252 -19.05 -8.10 9.76
CA SER A 252 -20.44 -7.90 9.36
C SER A 252 -21.00 -8.98 8.43
N GLY A 253 -20.14 -9.66 7.67
CA GLY A 253 -20.56 -10.61 6.62
C GLY A 253 -21.28 -9.96 5.44
N LYS A 254 -21.24 -8.62 5.32
CA LYS A 254 -21.93 -7.87 4.26
C LYS A 254 -21.09 -7.78 2.99
N PRO A 255 -21.73 -7.57 1.81
CA PRO A 255 -20.99 -7.35 0.57
C PRO A 255 -20.02 -6.18 0.63
N ALA A 256 -20.39 -5.11 1.36
CA ALA A 256 -19.52 -3.94 1.53
C ALA A 256 -19.53 -3.42 2.98
N ALA A 257 -18.44 -2.71 3.32
CA ALA A 257 -18.34 -1.96 4.55
C ALA A 257 -17.81 -0.54 4.30
N MET A 258 -18.19 0.36 5.19
CA MET A 258 -17.79 1.76 5.15
C MET A 258 -17.42 2.25 6.55
N VAL A 259 -16.38 3.07 6.62
CA VAL A 259 -16.13 3.89 7.82
C VAL A 259 -15.99 5.35 7.41
N TYR A 260 -16.36 6.25 8.34
CA TYR A 260 -16.28 7.69 8.11
C TYR A 260 -15.61 8.40 9.29
N LYS A 261 -14.84 9.45 8.98
CA LYS A 261 -14.17 10.31 9.96
C LYS A 261 -14.45 11.76 9.63
N ALA A 262 -14.82 12.55 10.64
CA ALA A 262 -15.02 13.98 10.45
C ALA A 262 -13.72 14.68 10.06
N LYS A 263 -13.79 15.57 9.07
CA LYS A 263 -12.76 16.50 8.67
C LYS A 263 -13.30 17.92 8.88
N GLU A 264 -12.99 18.47 10.06
CA GLU A 264 -13.62 19.70 10.54
C GLU A 264 -13.27 20.94 9.71
N ASP A 265 -12.02 21.00 9.22
CA ASP A 265 -11.49 22.08 8.39
C ASP A 265 -12.30 22.30 7.08
N VAL A 266 -12.90 21.25 6.54
CA VAL A 266 -13.70 21.30 5.30
C VAL A 266 -15.17 20.97 5.50
N LYS A 267 -15.66 20.88 6.74
CA LYS A 267 -17.06 20.54 7.10
C LYS A 267 -17.58 19.29 6.35
N SER A 268 -16.73 18.30 6.21
CA SER A 268 -17.00 17.08 5.46
C SER A 268 -16.61 15.84 6.27
N TYR A 269 -17.07 14.69 5.81
CA TYR A 269 -16.55 13.39 6.23
C TYR A 269 -15.63 12.82 5.17
N VAL A 270 -14.49 12.27 5.61
CA VAL A 270 -13.68 11.37 4.80
C VAL A 270 -14.22 9.96 5.01
N VAL A 271 -14.49 9.27 3.91
CA VAL A 271 -15.10 7.95 3.90
C VAL A 271 -14.12 6.95 3.29
N SER A 272 -13.98 5.79 3.89
CA SER A 272 -13.26 4.64 3.34
C SER A 272 -14.23 3.47 3.16
N ILE A 273 -14.20 2.81 2.00
CA ILE A 273 -15.13 1.74 1.64
C ILE A 273 -14.33 0.53 1.18
N ARG A 274 -14.79 -0.65 1.57
CA ARG A 274 -14.24 -1.94 1.13
C ARG A 274 -15.37 -2.89 0.72
N GLY A 275 -15.12 -3.66 -0.34
CA GLY A 275 -15.99 -4.73 -0.81
C GLY A 275 -15.39 -6.11 -0.55
N SER A 276 -16.23 -7.04 -0.13
CA SER A 276 -15.88 -8.45 -0.03
C SER A 276 -15.79 -9.11 -1.42
N ALA A 277 -15.39 -10.37 -1.47
CA ALA A 277 -15.43 -11.15 -2.71
C ALA A 277 -16.86 -11.28 -3.29
N ASN A 278 -17.87 -11.13 -2.45
CA ASN A 278 -19.29 -11.20 -2.84
C ASN A 278 -19.84 -9.85 -3.37
N CYS A 279 -19.08 -8.77 -3.26
CA CYS A 279 -19.46 -7.49 -3.82
C CYS A 279 -19.30 -7.52 -5.35
N LYS A 280 -20.41 -7.50 -6.09
CA LYS A 280 -20.40 -7.60 -7.56
C LYS A 280 -20.38 -6.25 -8.27
N VAL A 281 -20.49 -5.14 -7.53
CA VAL A 281 -20.46 -3.79 -8.10
C VAL A 281 -19.05 -3.21 -8.04
N HIS A 282 -18.71 -2.38 -9.02
CA HIS A 282 -17.46 -1.62 -9.00
C HIS A 282 -17.58 -0.43 -8.04
N LEU A 283 -17.22 -0.64 -6.75
CA LEU A 283 -17.41 0.36 -5.68
C LEU A 283 -16.79 1.72 -5.99
N GLY A 284 -15.62 1.76 -6.63
CA GLY A 284 -14.95 3.02 -6.96
C GLY A 284 -15.78 3.90 -7.91
N ARG A 285 -16.40 3.32 -8.94
CA ARG A 285 -17.31 4.05 -9.87
C ARG A 285 -18.58 4.49 -9.16
N LEU A 286 -19.24 3.54 -8.47
CA LEU A 286 -20.45 3.83 -7.72
C LEU A 286 -20.24 4.95 -6.70
N THR A 287 -19.14 4.90 -5.95
CA THR A 287 -18.77 5.92 -4.97
C THR A 287 -18.52 7.29 -5.61
N ASN A 288 -17.86 7.32 -6.78
CA ASN A 288 -17.64 8.56 -7.52
C ASN A 288 -18.95 9.21 -7.96
N ASP A 289 -19.87 8.41 -8.51
CA ASP A 289 -21.14 8.89 -9.02
C ASP A 289 -22.00 9.47 -7.89
N ILE A 290 -22.21 8.71 -6.81
CA ILE A 290 -22.99 9.16 -5.65
C ILE A 290 -22.35 10.37 -4.97
N ALA A 291 -21.02 10.37 -4.77
CA ALA A 291 -20.35 11.48 -4.13
C ALA A 291 -20.48 12.78 -4.94
N SER A 292 -20.33 12.69 -6.27
CA SER A 292 -20.45 13.84 -7.18
C SER A 292 -21.86 14.44 -7.15
N GLU A 293 -22.90 13.60 -7.17
CA GLU A 293 -24.30 14.05 -7.07
C GLU A 293 -24.61 14.76 -5.73
N LEU A 294 -23.89 14.40 -4.67
CA LEU A 294 -24.05 14.97 -3.33
C LEU A 294 -23.09 16.13 -3.03
N GLY A 295 -22.42 16.67 -4.06
CA GLY A 295 -21.49 17.80 -3.92
C GLY A 295 -20.17 17.45 -3.22
N GLY A 296 -19.84 16.18 -3.21
CA GLY A 296 -18.57 15.65 -2.73
C GLY A 296 -17.65 15.22 -3.87
N SER A 297 -16.68 14.38 -3.54
CA SER A 297 -15.78 13.73 -4.49
C SER A 297 -15.44 12.32 -3.99
N GLY A 298 -15.23 11.40 -4.90
CA GLY A 298 -14.90 10.03 -4.53
C GLY A 298 -14.32 9.25 -5.70
N GLY A 299 -13.99 7.97 -5.45
CA GLY A 299 -13.48 7.07 -6.46
C GLY A 299 -12.53 6.03 -5.87
N GLY A 300 -11.93 5.25 -6.74
CA GLY A 300 -10.99 4.19 -6.36
C GLY A 300 -11.17 2.94 -7.23
N HIS A 301 -10.73 1.83 -6.68
CA HIS A 301 -10.76 0.53 -7.33
C HIS A 301 -12.11 -0.20 -7.14
N GLU A 302 -12.22 -1.35 -7.78
CA GLU A 302 -13.43 -2.17 -7.73
C GLU A 302 -13.90 -2.48 -6.31
N ARG A 303 -12.97 -2.85 -5.42
CA ARG A 303 -13.26 -3.27 -4.03
C ARG A 303 -12.67 -2.36 -2.95
N ALA A 304 -11.98 -1.29 -3.31
CA ALA A 304 -11.32 -0.39 -2.38
C ALA A 304 -11.43 1.03 -2.87
N CYS A 305 -12.20 1.87 -2.17
CA CYS A 305 -12.44 3.23 -2.58
C CYS A 305 -12.66 4.16 -1.39
N GLY A 306 -12.75 5.45 -1.67
CA GLY A 306 -13.01 6.46 -0.67
C GLY A 306 -13.73 7.67 -1.24
N ALA A 307 -14.25 8.50 -0.35
CA ALA A 307 -14.94 9.73 -0.72
C ALA A 307 -14.74 10.83 0.34
N VAL A 308 -14.96 12.05 -0.09
CA VAL A 308 -15.15 13.22 0.78
C VAL A 308 -16.58 13.70 0.58
N ILE A 309 -17.40 13.62 1.62
CA ILE A 309 -18.83 13.89 1.57
C ILE A 309 -19.16 15.07 2.51
N PRO A 310 -19.88 16.10 2.05
CA PRO A 310 -20.37 17.17 2.94
C PRO A 310 -21.16 16.61 4.12
N LYS A 311 -20.92 17.12 5.34
CA LYS A 311 -21.57 16.60 6.58
C LYS A 311 -23.06 16.39 6.47
N PRO A 312 -23.88 17.33 5.91
CA PRO A 312 -25.33 17.14 5.81
C PRO A 312 -25.75 15.97 4.91
N ASN A 313 -24.90 15.53 4.00
CA ASN A 313 -25.22 14.55 2.97
C ASN A 313 -24.75 13.12 3.31
N LEU A 314 -24.09 12.91 4.46
CA LEU A 314 -23.57 11.58 4.83
C LEU A 314 -24.66 10.51 4.88
N GLN A 315 -25.78 10.80 5.53
CA GLN A 315 -26.87 9.83 5.67
C GLN A 315 -27.44 9.42 4.30
N LYS A 316 -27.68 10.41 3.44
CA LYS A 316 -28.14 10.17 2.06
C LYS A 316 -27.14 9.37 1.24
N PHE A 317 -25.83 9.63 1.44
CA PHE A 317 -24.76 8.85 0.81
C PHE A 317 -24.82 7.38 1.24
N ILE A 318 -24.95 7.10 2.54
CA ILE A 318 -25.05 5.75 3.10
C ILE A 318 -26.24 4.99 2.52
N GLU A 319 -27.43 5.61 2.56
CA GLU A 319 -28.65 5.00 2.05
C GLU A 319 -28.59 4.70 0.55
N THR A 320 -28.07 5.65 -0.23
CA THR A 320 -27.92 5.48 -1.67
C THR A 320 -26.89 4.40 -2.01
N LEU A 321 -25.76 4.37 -1.29
CA LEU A 321 -24.74 3.34 -1.46
C LEU A 321 -25.32 1.95 -1.12
N ASN A 322 -25.99 1.79 0.02
CA ASN A 322 -26.61 0.52 0.42
C ASN A 322 -27.61 -0.01 -0.62
N ARG A 323 -28.48 0.85 -1.15
CA ARG A 323 -29.47 0.48 -2.17
C ARG A 323 -28.81 0.06 -3.47
N ASN A 324 -27.84 0.83 -3.96
CA ASN A 324 -27.22 0.54 -5.25
C ASN A 324 -26.30 -0.70 -5.25
N ILE A 325 -25.81 -1.13 -4.09
CA ILE A 325 -25.12 -2.42 -3.95
C ILE A 325 -26.14 -3.57 -4.18
N SER A 326 -27.38 -3.45 -3.70
CA SER A 326 -28.46 -4.42 -3.93
C SER A 326 -28.93 -4.46 -5.39
N ASP A 327 -29.19 -3.29 -5.97
CA ASP A 327 -29.80 -3.15 -7.31
C ASP A 327 -28.90 -3.67 -8.43
N LYS A 328 -27.60 -3.76 -8.22
CA LYS A 328 -26.63 -4.25 -9.21
C LYS A 328 -26.13 -5.68 -8.95
N SER A 329 -26.64 -6.35 -7.92
CA SER A 329 -26.36 -7.76 -7.63
C SER A 329 -27.32 -8.73 -8.34
N ASP A 330 -28.40 -8.22 -8.90
CA ASP A 330 -29.47 -8.99 -9.54
C ASP A 330 -29.40 -8.96 -11.09
N GLU A 331 -28.40 -8.29 -11.67
CA GLU A 331 -28.07 -8.35 -13.11
C GLU A 331 -26.86 -9.29 -13.36
#